data_345b546b68146880da760a7df8b2b662
#
_entry.id   345b546b68146880da760a7df8b2b662
#
_cell.length_a   1.000
_cell.length_b   1.000
_cell.length_c   1.000
_cell.angle_alpha   90.00
_cell.angle_beta   90.00
_cell.angle_gamma   90.00
#
_symmetry.space_group_name_H-M   'P 1'
#
loop_
_entity.id
_entity.type
_entity.pdbx_description
1 polymer ?
#
loop_
_entity_poly.entity_id
_entity_poly.type
_entity_poly.pdbx_seq_one_letter_code
_entity_poly.pdbx_strand_id
1 'polypeptide(L)'
;MAGLAQTTIQKINHWDERILPKWPAEVTPRNVLIFCVVALLCIGSVMVASASMPYAEYMHENPFHYVIRHGISIVAAGVVAYLTYRISLNTWFKNTFPLWLLTMVLLLAALAVGSEVNGSTRWIKIGGFTLQPTEVAKVMMAIFTADYVVRRAKEVRTHWKGLLRLSGVMAITVGLIIAEPDLGATVVIVMMMVGVFFLAGAPPTQFLIMLGAIVTGIVFLILFEPYRFQRLISFTDPWADPLGVGYQLSNALMAFGRGEWFGTGLGHSVQKLSYLPEAHTDFMLAVLGEEFGFFGISIVIGLSFLMLACCIKIGHRALKHHYLRAGYLAYGISIIFLLQILVNAGMNMGLMPTKGLTLPFISYGGTSLMMCAAMISLILKIDASTQEVNPEREESNF
;
A
#
# COMPACT_ATOMS: atom_id res chain seq x y z
N MET A 1 -20.69 10.92 24.97
CA MET A 1 -19.64 10.83 23.94
C MET A 1 -18.26 11.20 24.50
N ALA A 2 -18.13 12.20 25.35
CA ALA A 2 -16.84 12.63 25.94
C ALA A 2 -16.08 11.54 26.70
N GLY A 3 -16.72 10.74 27.55
CA GLY A 3 -16.02 9.71 28.35
C GLY A 3 -15.43 8.54 27.55
N LEU A 4 -16.00 8.20 26.39
CA LEU A 4 -15.48 7.14 25.51
C LEU A 4 -14.28 7.62 24.65
N ALA A 5 -14.28 8.92 24.32
CA ALA A 5 -13.14 9.54 23.67
C ALA A 5 -11.94 9.64 24.64
N GLN A 6 -12.19 9.98 25.90
CA GLN A 6 -11.15 10.08 26.94
C GLN A 6 -10.46 8.75 27.23
N THR A 7 -11.18 7.64 27.29
CA THR A 7 -10.57 6.29 27.51
C THR A 7 -9.71 5.85 26.32
N THR A 8 -10.10 6.19 25.09
CA THR A 8 -9.30 5.89 23.90
C THR A 8 -8.05 6.77 23.88
N ILE A 9 -8.17 8.04 24.22
CA ILE A 9 -7.06 9.02 24.27
C ILE A 9 -6.07 8.65 25.39
N GLN A 10 -6.54 8.22 26.57
CA GLN A 10 -5.65 7.77 27.65
C GLN A 10 -4.84 6.52 27.27
N LYS A 11 -5.46 5.54 26.61
CA LYS A 11 -4.73 4.38 26.07
C LYS A 11 -3.72 4.78 25.00
N ILE A 12 -4.10 5.69 24.11
CA ILE A 12 -3.24 6.20 23.02
C ILE A 12 -2.05 6.98 23.59
N ASN A 13 -2.23 7.83 24.61
CA ASN A 13 -1.14 8.58 25.23
C ASN A 13 -0.06 7.68 25.84
N HIS A 14 -0.44 6.51 26.36
CA HIS A 14 0.50 5.55 26.94
C HIS A 14 1.39 4.86 25.88
N TRP A 15 0.94 4.77 24.62
CA TRP A 15 1.70 4.17 23.51
C TRP A 15 2.70 5.15 22.87
N ASP A 16 2.38 6.46 22.89
CA ASP A 16 3.17 7.51 22.25
C ASP A 16 4.59 7.63 22.79
N GLU A 17 4.76 7.49 24.12
CA GLU A 17 6.05 7.69 24.77
C GLU A 17 7.04 6.53 24.59
N ARG A 18 6.54 5.35 24.23
CA ARG A 18 7.33 4.11 24.20
C ARG A 18 7.70 3.61 22.81
N ILE A 19 6.91 3.89 21.80
CA ILE A 19 7.01 3.25 20.47
C ILE A 19 7.43 4.23 19.38
N LEU A 20 7.01 5.50 19.46
CA LEU A 20 7.33 6.46 18.41
C LEU A 20 8.69 7.11 18.67
N PRO A 21 9.55 7.27 17.65
CA PRO A 21 10.84 7.92 17.81
C PRO A 21 10.66 9.35 18.32
N LYS A 22 11.43 9.73 19.35
CA LYS A 22 11.51 11.11 19.84
C LYS A 22 12.32 11.90 18.82
N TRP A 23 11.66 12.85 18.16
CA TRP A 23 12.28 13.70 17.17
C TRP A 23 12.83 14.97 17.82
N PRO A 24 13.97 15.51 17.34
CA PRO A 24 14.42 16.84 17.74
C PRO A 24 13.30 17.87 17.47
N ALA A 25 13.19 18.87 18.32
CA ALA A 25 12.11 19.87 18.23
C ALA A 25 12.07 20.61 16.88
N GLU A 26 13.20 20.69 16.20
CA GLU A 26 13.35 21.35 14.90
C GLU A 26 12.91 20.48 13.70
N VAL A 27 12.76 19.14 13.89
CA VAL A 27 12.44 18.20 12.82
C VAL A 27 10.96 17.86 12.84
N THR A 28 10.21 18.36 11.89
CA THR A 28 8.78 18.06 11.76
C THR A 28 8.54 16.74 11.03
N PRO A 29 7.57 15.90 11.46
CA PRO A 29 7.22 14.65 10.74
C PRO A 29 6.86 14.90 9.28
N ARG A 30 6.32 16.07 8.95
CA ARG A 30 5.99 16.51 7.61
C ARG A 30 7.23 16.59 6.71
N ASN A 31 8.28 17.27 7.17
CA ASN A 31 9.50 17.48 6.38
C ASN A 31 10.23 16.15 6.15
N VAL A 32 10.29 15.30 7.17
CA VAL A 32 10.87 13.96 7.06
C VAL A 32 10.07 13.07 6.10
N LEU A 33 8.74 13.14 6.16
CA LEU A 33 7.88 12.42 5.23
C LEU A 33 8.17 12.82 3.78
N ILE A 34 8.23 14.12 3.50
CA ILE A 34 8.54 14.63 2.16
C ILE A 34 9.93 14.19 1.72
N PHE A 35 10.93 14.29 2.60
CA PHE A 35 12.30 13.82 2.31
C PHE A 35 12.32 12.32 1.96
N CYS A 36 11.67 11.46 2.76
CA CYS A 36 11.61 10.03 2.49
C CYS A 36 10.95 9.72 1.16
N VAL A 37 9.82 10.36 0.84
CA VAL A 37 9.10 10.16 -0.42
C VAL A 37 9.97 10.58 -1.62
N VAL A 38 10.61 11.75 -1.54
CA VAL A 38 11.49 12.24 -2.62
C VAL A 38 12.70 11.33 -2.77
N ALA A 39 13.35 10.92 -1.67
CA ALA A 39 14.49 10.02 -1.71
C ALA A 39 14.12 8.65 -2.31
N LEU A 40 13.01 8.04 -1.89
CA LEU A 40 12.52 6.79 -2.46
C LEU A 40 12.19 6.94 -3.95
N LEU A 41 11.55 8.04 -4.36
CA LEU A 41 11.23 8.29 -5.75
C LEU A 41 12.47 8.48 -6.63
N CYS A 42 13.50 9.17 -6.12
CA CYS A 42 14.79 9.31 -6.82
C CYS A 42 15.48 7.96 -6.98
N ILE A 43 15.58 7.18 -5.90
CA ILE A 43 16.15 5.81 -5.94
C ILE A 43 15.34 4.94 -6.91
N GLY A 44 14.02 4.97 -6.80
CA GLY A 44 13.11 4.22 -7.67
C GLY A 44 13.28 4.59 -9.14
N SER A 45 13.45 5.87 -9.47
CA SER A 45 13.63 6.34 -10.86
C SER A 45 14.94 5.80 -11.46
N VAL A 46 16.02 5.81 -10.68
CA VAL A 46 17.31 5.23 -11.10
C VAL A 46 17.19 3.72 -11.29
N MET A 47 16.53 3.05 -10.36
CA MET A 47 16.34 1.60 -10.43
C MET A 47 15.40 1.17 -11.56
N VAL A 48 14.33 1.92 -11.82
CA VAL A 48 13.45 1.69 -12.99
C VAL A 48 14.25 1.82 -14.27
N ALA A 49 15.11 2.84 -14.41
CA ALA A 49 15.99 2.96 -15.56
C ALA A 49 16.91 1.75 -15.68
N SER A 50 17.65 1.38 -14.61
CA SER A 50 18.54 0.24 -14.63
C SER A 50 17.85 -1.08 -14.98
N ALA A 51 16.71 -1.39 -14.34
CA ALA A 51 16.04 -2.67 -14.47
C ALA A 51 15.23 -2.80 -15.77
N SER A 52 14.72 -1.69 -16.33
CA SER A 52 13.82 -1.76 -17.48
C SER A 52 14.51 -1.61 -18.85
N MET A 53 15.69 -0.97 -18.93
CA MET A 53 16.36 -0.72 -20.23
C MET A 53 16.61 -1.99 -21.04
N PRO A 54 17.20 -3.09 -20.50
CA PRO A 54 17.44 -4.29 -21.30
C PRO A 54 16.16 -4.92 -21.83
N TYR A 55 15.13 -4.98 -21.00
CA TYR A 55 13.84 -5.51 -21.39
C TYR A 55 13.13 -4.61 -22.42
N ALA A 56 13.24 -3.28 -22.26
CA ALA A 56 12.67 -2.31 -23.19
C ALA A 56 13.31 -2.38 -24.56
N GLU A 57 14.63 -2.55 -24.63
CA GLU A 57 15.36 -2.71 -25.87
C GLU A 57 14.93 -3.98 -26.61
N TYR A 58 14.81 -5.10 -25.90
CA TYR A 58 14.36 -6.37 -26.46
C TYR A 58 12.93 -6.32 -26.99
N MET A 59 11.97 -5.73 -26.23
CA MET A 59 10.54 -5.76 -26.57
C MET A 59 10.07 -4.60 -27.47
N HIS A 60 10.76 -3.45 -27.42
CA HIS A 60 10.29 -2.20 -28.06
C HIS A 60 11.34 -1.54 -28.95
N GLU A 61 12.52 -2.14 -29.11
CA GLU A 61 13.67 -1.56 -29.84
C GLU A 61 14.03 -0.13 -29.36
N ASN A 62 13.63 0.21 -28.13
CA ASN A 62 13.87 1.51 -27.52
C ASN A 62 14.13 1.34 -26.01
N PRO A 63 15.38 1.45 -25.56
CA PRO A 63 15.75 1.23 -24.15
C PRO A 63 15.09 2.22 -23.19
N PHE A 64 14.70 3.41 -23.67
CA PHE A 64 14.08 4.45 -22.85
C PHE A 64 12.55 4.35 -22.75
N HIS A 65 11.91 3.35 -23.35
CA HIS A 65 10.44 3.23 -23.39
C HIS A 65 9.81 3.31 -22.01
N TYR A 66 10.26 2.49 -21.06
CA TYR A 66 9.71 2.49 -19.69
C TYR A 66 10.18 3.68 -18.85
N VAL A 67 11.40 4.19 -19.10
CA VAL A 67 11.93 5.39 -18.42
C VAL A 67 11.08 6.61 -18.73
N ILE A 68 10.74 6.84 -20.00
CA ILE A 68 9.87 7.94 -20.43
C ILE A 68 8.47 7.79 -19.80
N ARG A 69 7.89 6.60 -19.86
CA ARG A 69 6.58 6.32 -19.23
C ARG A 69 6.60 6.53 -17.71
N HIS A 70 7.69 6.15 -17.05
CA HIS A 70 7.86 6.40 -15.62
C HIS A 70 7.95 7.91 -15.33
N GLY A 71 8.69 8.66 -16.11
CA GLY A 71 8.74 10.12 -16.01
C GLY A 71 7.37 10.79 -16.18
N ILE A 72 6.58 10.35 -17.16
CA ILE A 72 5.19 10.80 -17.34
C ILE A 72 4.35 10.44 -16.12
N SER A 73 4.53 9.24 -15.58
CA SER A 73 3.80 8.79 -14.37
C SER A 73 4.16 9.60 -13.14
N ILE A 74 5.41 10.05 -12.99
CA ILE A 74 5.85 10.95 -11.91
C ILE A 74 5.14 12.30 -12.02
N VAL A 75 5.08 12.88 -13.22
CA VAL A 75 4.36 14.15 -13.46
C VAL A 75 2.87 13.99 -13.15
N ALA A 76 2.25 12.90 -13.64
CA ALA A 76 0.86 12.60 -13.37
C ALA A 76 0.60 12.39 -11.85
N ALA A 77 1.50 11.70 -11.15
CA ALA A 77 1.42 11.52 -9.70
C ALA A 77 1.52 12.86 -8.95
N GLY A 78 2.37 13.78 -9.40
CA GLY A 78 2.46 15.15 -8.89
C GLY A 78 1.15 15.93 -9.08
N VAL A 79 0.53 15.82 -10.25
CA VAL A 79 -0.78 16.44 -10.53
C VAL A 79 -1.87 15.84 -9.63
N VAL A 80 -1.93 14.51 -9.52
CA VAL A 80 -2.89 13.82 -8.65
C VAL A 80 -2.69 14.21 -7.19
N ALA A 81 -1.44 14.27 -6.71
CA ALA A 81 -1.12 14.71 -5.35
C ALA A 81 -1.59 16.15 -5.11
N TYR A 82 -1.31 17.06 -6.05
CA TYR A 82 -1.75 18.47 -5.97
C TYR A 82 -3.28 18.58 -5.91
N LEU A 83 -3.99 17.93 -6.81
CA LEU A 83 -5.45 17.94 -6.84
C LEU A 83 -6.04 17.35 -5.55
N THR A 84 -5.51 16.24 -5.08
CA THR A 84 -5.92 15.60 -3.82
C THR A 84 -5.71 16.54 -2.62
N TYR A 85 -4.59 17.25 -2.56
CA TYR A 85 -4.29 18.22 -1.51
C TYR A 85 -5.24 19.42 -1.52
N ARG A 86 -5.68 19.87 -2.69
CA ARG A 86 -6.61 21.01 -2.85
C ARG A 86 -8.01 20.70 -2.34
N ILE A 87 -8.43 19.46 -2.42
CA ILE A 87 -9.76 19.03 -1.94
C ILE A 87 -9.75 18.98 -0.40
N SER A 88 -10.77 19.56 0.24
CA SER A 88 -10.91 19.53 1.70
C SER A 88 -11.19 18.11 2.22
N LEU A 89 -10.65 17.75 3.40
CA LEU A 89 -10.94 16.47 4.05
C LEU A 89 -12.45 16.25 4.27
N ASN A 90 -13.17 17.33 4.56
CA ASN A 90 -14.61 17.26 4.76
C ASN A 90 -15.35 16.86 3.46
N THR A 91 -14.87 17.31 2.30
CA THR A 91 -15.42 16.91 0.99
C THR A 91 -15.21 15.43 0.74
N TRP A 92 -14.00 14.89 1.04
CA TRP A 92 -13.73 13.46 0.94
C TRP A 92 -14.67 12.64 1.83
N PHE A 93 -14.87 13.03 3.09
CA PHE A 93 -15.74 12.31 4.03
C PHE A 93 -17.23 12.48 3.76
N LYS A 94 -17.68 13.58 3.16
CA LYS A 94 -19.08 13.74 2.74
C LYS A 94 -19.44 12.84 1.56
N ASN A 95 -18.49 12.54 0.71
CA ASN A 95 -18.69 11.78 -0.53
C ASN A 95 -18.24 10.32 -0.45
N THR A 96 -18.13 9.74 0.75
CA THR A 96 -17.66 8.34 0.92
C THR A 96 -18.50 7.32 0.18
N PHE A 97 -19.83 7.46 0.17
CA PHE A 97 -20.70 6.54 -0.56
C PHE A 97 -20.61 6.71 -2.10
N PRO A 98 -20.66 7.90 -2.69
CA PRO A 98 -20.38 8.10 -4.12
C PRO A 98 -18.98 7.59 -4.53
N LEU A 99 -17.96 7.79 -3.72
CA LEU A 99 -16.61 7.31 -3.99
C LEU A 99 -16.53 5.77 -3.96
N TRP A 100 -17.20 5.13 -3.02
CA TRP A 100 -17.35 3.68 -3.01
C TRP A 100 -18.09 3.17 -4.25
N LEU A 101 -19.20 3.81 -4.64
CA LEU A 101 -19.94 3.44 -5.86
C LEU A 101 -19.07 3.61 -7.11
N LEU A 102 -18.31 4.70 -7.22
CA LEU A 102 -17.33 4.90 -8.30
C LEU A 102 -16.30 3.75 -8.34
N THR A 103 -15.82 3.32 -7.18
CA THR A 103 -14.91 2.17 -7.08
C THR A 103 -15.55 0.91 -7.64
N MET A 104 -16.82 0.64 -7.29
CA MET A 104 -17.56 -0.52 -7.82
C MET A 104 -17.70 -0.45 -9.34
N VAL A 105 -18.03 0.73 -9.88
CA VAL A 105 -18.12 0.93 -11.34
C VAL A 105 -16.78 0.71 -12.02
N LEU A 106 -15.69 1.19 -11.46
CA LEU A 106 -14.34 0.98 -12.01
C LEU A 106 -13.92 -0.50 -12.00
N LEU A 107 -14.21 -1.24 -10.92
CA LEU A 107 -13.93 -2.68 -10.82
C LEU A 107 -14.79 -3.46 -11.84
N LEU A 108 -16.08 -3.16 -11.95
CA LEU A 108 -16.95 -3.77 -12.95
C LEU A 108 -16.49 -3.43 -14.38
N ALA A 109 -16.03 -2.21 -14.63
CA ALA A 109 -15.48 -1.84 -15.93
C ALA A 109 -14.20 -2.64 -16.26
N ALA A 110 -13.33 -2.90 -15.26
CA ALA A 110 -12.15 -3.75 -15.47
C ALA A 110 -12.53 -5.18 -15.87
N LEU A 111 -13.55 -5.74 -15.22
CA LEU A 111 -14.07 -7.06 -15.57
C LEU A 111 -14.70 -7.12 -16.96
N ALA A 112 -15.37 -6.02 -17.41
CA ALA A 112 -16.11 -5.99 -18.67
C ALA A 112 -15.23 -5.65 -19.89
N VAL A 113 -14.29 -4.69 -19.73
CA VAL A 113 -13.49 -4.14 -20.84
C VAL A 113 -11.98 -4.18 -20.57
N GLY A 114 -11.56 -4.81 -19.49
CA GLY A 114 -10.15 -4.91 -19.09
C GLY A 114 -9.34 -5.68 -20.12
N SER A 115 -8.08 -5.30 -20.28
CA SER A 115 -7.11 -6.06 -21.07
C SER A 115 -6.56 -7.20 -20.24
N GLU A 116 -6.55 -8.40 -20.82
CA GLU A 116 -5.91 -9.56 -20.20
C GLU A 116 -4.39 -9.40 -20.27
N VAL A 117 -3.75 -9.42 -19.10
CA VAL A 117 -2.30 -9.41 -18.94
C VAL A 117 -1.93 -10.49 -17.93
N ASN A 118 -1.08 -11.42 -18.32
CA ASN A 118 -0.66 -12.55 -17.48
C ASN A 118 -1.85 -13.36 -16.86
N GLY A 119 -2.89 -13.62 -17.66
CA GLY A 119 -4.07 -14.38 -17.23
C GLY A 119 -5.03 -13.63 -16.30
N SER A 120 -5.00 -12.30 -16.30
CA SER A 120 -5.81 -11.48 -15.42
C SER A 120 -6.29 -10.20 -16.11
N THR A 121 -7.59 -9.88 -15.97
CA THR A 121 -8.25 -8.70 -16.56
C THR A 121 -8.33 -7.56 -15.56
N ARG A 122 -7.16 -7.03 -15.13
CA ARG A 122 -7.05 -6.00 -14.06
C ARG A 122 -6.81 -4.58 -14.58
N TRP A 123 -6.57 -4.42 -15.87
CA TRP A 123 -6.06 -3.18 -16.45
C TRP A 123 -7.04 -2.59 -17.45
N ILE A 124 -7.42 -1.33 -17.24
CA ILE A 124 -8.19 -0.54 -18.21
C ILE A 124 -7.21 0.33 -18.99
N LYS A 125 -7.13 0.14 -20.29
CA LYS A 125 -6.31 0.99 -21.19
C LYS A 125 -7.09 2.23 -21.60
N ILE A 126 -6.60 3.41 -21.23
CA ILE A 126 -7.22 4.70 -21.56
C ILE A 126 -6.16 5.58 -22.23
N GLY A 127 -6.26 5.79 -23.55
CA GLY A 127 -5.41 6.76 -24.27
C GLY A 127 -3.90 6.59 -24.04
N GLY A 128 -3.38 5.36 -23.98
CA GLY A 128 -1.96 5.07 -23.75
C GLY A 128 -1.55 4.93 -22.27
N PHE A 129 -2.42 5.24 -21.33
CA PHE A 129 -2.26 4.95 -19.92
C PHE A 129 -2.96 3.65 -19.53
N THR A 130 -2.43 2.97 -18.54
CA THR A 130 -3.07 1.80 -17.93
C THR A 130 -3.55 2.17 -16.54
N LEU A 131 -4.86 2.12 -16.32
CA LEU A 131 -5.48 2.31 -15.01
C LEU A 131 -5.72 0.94 -14.37
N GLN A 132 -5.29 0.77 -13.12
CA GLN A 132 -5.61 -0.39 -12.30
C GLN A 132 -6.64 0.02 -11.25
N PRO A 133 -7.92 -0.38 -11.37
CA PRO A 133 -8.98 0.02 -10.45
C PRO A 133 -8.76 -0.41 -9.00
N THR A 134 -8.07 -1.53 -8.76
CA THR A 134 -7.75 -2.00 -7.41
C THR A 134 -6.83 -1.04 -6.65
N GLU A 135 -5.96 -0.28 -7.34
CA GLU A 135 -5.14 0.77 -6.72
C GLU A 135 -6.02 1.94 -6.24
N VAL A 136 -7.00 2.35 -7.05
CA VAL A 136 -7.99 3.36 -6.65
C VAL A 136 -8.84 2.85 -5.48
N ALA A 137 -9.25 1.58 -5.54
CA ALA A 137 -10.05 0.93 -4.49
C ALA A 137 -9.38 1.01 -3.11
N LYS A 138 -8.05 0.82 -3.01
CA LYS A 138 -7.31 0.92 -1.75
C LYS A 138 -7.52 2.28 -1.07
N VAL A 139 -7.39 3.36 -1.83
CA VAL A 139 -7.55 4.74 -1.31
C VAL A 139 -8.99 5.01 -0.92
N MET A 140 -9.94 4.68 -1.79
CA MET A 140 -11.36 4.94 -1.54
C MET A 140 -11.89 4.12 -0.36
N MET A 141 -11.47 2.86 -0.21
CA MET A 141 -11.83 2.02 0.92
C MET A 141 -11.21 2.50 2.24
N ALA A 142 -10.01 3.11 2.21
CA ALA A 142 -9.43 3.73 3.40
C ALA A 142 -10.27 4.94 3.86
N ILE A 143 -10.68 5.81 2.93
CA ILE A 143 -11.55 6.96 3.22
C ILE A 143 -12.92 6.48 3.75
N PHE A 144 -13.52 5.49 3.08
CA PHE A 144 -14.81 4.89 3.49
C PHE A 144 -14.72 4.30 4.90
N THR A 145 -13.71 3.49 5.18
CA THR A 145 -13.56 2.83 6.47
C THR A 145 -13.34 3.83 7.60
N ALA A 146 -12.50 4.86 7.38
CA ALA A 146 -12.26 5.91 8.35
C ALA A 146 -13.53 6.71 8.70
N ASP A 147 -14.35 7.06 7.70
CA ASP A 147 -15.66 7.71 7.95
C ASP A 147 -16.62 6.76 8.66
N TYR A 148 -16.70 5.50 8.21
CA TYR A 148 -17.61 4.50 8.76
C TYR A 148 -17.41 4.27 10.26
N VAL A 149 -16.16 4.05 10.69
CA VAL A 149 -15.87 3.73 12.10
C VAL A 149 -16.17 4.90 13.05
N VAL A 150 -16.08 6.13 12.57
CA VAL A 150 -16.41 7.32 13.34
C VAL A 150 -17.92 7.59 13.32
N ARG A 151 -18.54 7.56 12.14
CA ARG A 151 -19.98 7.80 11.99
C ARG A 151 -20.82 6.76 12.73
N ARG A 152 -20.35 5.52 12.80
CA ARG A 152 -21.03 4.40 13.47
C ARG A 152 -20.29 3.92 14.73
N ALA A 153 -19.56 4.80 15.39
CA ALA A 153 -18.69 4.45 16.52
C ALA A 153 -19.40 3.65 17.63
N LYS A 154 -20.67 3.97 17.94
CA LYS A 154 -21.46 3.22 18.92
C LYS A 154 -21.70 1.79 18.46
N GLU A 155 -22.11 1.58 17.20
CA GLU A 155 -22.37 0.24 16.65
C GLU A 155 -21.06 -0.59 16.54
N VAL A 156 -19.97 0.04 16.13
CA VAL A 156 -18.64 -0.59 16.02
C VAL A 156 -18.16 -1.12 17.37
N ARG A 157 -18.40 -0.36 18.45
CA ARG A 157 -17.88 -0.70 19.79
C ARG A 157 -18.77 -1.61 20.61
N THR A 158 -20.08 -1.62 20.35
CA THR A 158 -21.04 -2.30 21.24
C THR A 158 -21.94 -3.33 20.56
N HIS A 159 -22.07 -3.31 19.22
CA HIS A 159 -23.07 -4.12 18.52
C HIS A 159 -22.46 -4.87 17.32
N TRP A 160 -22.92 -6.10 17.12
CA TRP A 160 -22.59 -6.91 15.93
C TRP A 160 -23.03 -6.27 14.61
N LYS A 161 -24.02 -5.37 14.64
CA LYS A 161 -24.48 -4.63 13.45
C LYS A 161 -23.37 -3.81 12.81
N GLY A 162 -22.43 -3.28 13.60
CA GLY A 162 -21.25 -2.55 13.08
C GLY A 162 -20.36 -3.46 12.25
N LEU A 163 -20.05 -4.64 12.76
CA LEU A 163 -19.28 -5.65 12.04
C LEU A 163 -20.00 -6.10 10.76
N LEU A 164 -21.27 -6.52 10.84
CA LEU A 164 -22.02 -7.07 9.71
C LEU A 164 -22.12 -6.08 8.53
N ARG A 165 -22.36 -4.80 8.82
CA ARG A 165 -22.45 -3.77 7.76
C ARG A 165 -21.10 -3.54 7.08
N LEU A 166 -20.02 -3.45 7.87
CA LEU A 166 -18.68 -3.29 7.30
C LEU A 166 -18.27 -4.51 6.48
N SER A 167 -18.55 -5.73 7.02
CA SER A 167 -18.30 -6.99 6.30
C SER A 167 -19.10 -7.10 5.00
N GLY A 168 -20.34 -6.59 4.97
CA GLY A 168 -21.14 -6.54 3.73
C GLY A 168 -20.50 -5.69 2.64
N VAL A 169 -20.08 -4.46 2.98
CA VAL A 169 -19.36 -3.57 2.04
C VAL A 169 -18.04 -4.20 1.60
N MET A 170 -17.30 -4.77 2.55
CA MET A 170 -16.04 -5.47 2.29
C MET A 170 -16.26 -6.66 1.35
N ALA A 171 -17.28 -7.50 1.59
CA ALA A 171 -17.55 -8.68 0.78
C ALA A 171 -17.91 -8.34 -0.67
N ILE A 172 -18.68 -7.27 -0.91
CA ILE A 172 -19.01 -6.80 -2.27
C ILE A 172 -17.73 -6.34 -2.97
N THR A 173 -16.94 -5.49 -2.33
CA THR A 173 -15.69 -4.95 -2.92
C THR A 173 -14.69 -6.07 -3.20
N VAL A 174 -14.47 -6.93 -2.22
CA VAL A 174 -13.55 -8.07 -2.30
C VAL A 174 -14.00 -9.09 -3.34
N GLY A 175 -15.31 -9.36 -3.43
CA GLY A 175 -15.87 -10.27 -4.44
C GLY A 175 -15.53 -9.84 -5.86
N LEU A 176 -15.62 -8.54 -6.17
CA LEU A 176 -15.23 -8.00 -7.48
C LEU A 176 -13.72 -8.11 -7.71
N ILE A 177 -12.89 -7.79 -6.70
CA ILE A 177 -11.43 -7.85 -6.84
C ILE A 177 -10.93 -9.32 -6.99
N ILE A 178 -11.58 -10.28 -6.32
CA ILE A 178 -11.26 -11.71 -6.50
C ILE A 178 -11.66 -12.18 -7.91
N ALA A 179 -12.74 -11.64 -8.48
CA ALA A 179 -13.12 -11.91 -9.86
C ALA A 179 -12.10 -11.37 -10.89
N GLU A 180 -11.30 -10.35 -10.54
CA GLU A 180 -10.15 -9.84 -11.32
C GLU A 180 -8.84 -10.65 -11.09
N PRO A 181 -8.83 -11.81 -10.48
CA PRO A 181 -7.80 -12.60 -9.78
C PRO A 181 -6.70 -11.78 -9.06
N ASP A 182 -7.05 -10.67 -8.38
CA ASP A 182 -6.08 -9.84 -7.63
C ASP A 182 -6.12 -10.12 -6.11
N LEU A 183 -5.49 -11.23 -5.70
CA LEU A 183 -5.39 -11.57 -4.27
C LEU A 183 -4.50 -10.60 -3.48
N GLY A 184 -3.49 -10.00 -4.12
CA GLY A 184 -2.61 -9.05 -3.45
C GLY A 184 -3.37 -7.83 -2.95
N ALA A 185 -4.10 -7.16 -3.83
CA ALA A 185 -4.94 -6.02 -3.47
C ALA A 185 -6.06 -6.42 -2.49
N THR A 186 -6.64 -7.61 -2.65
CA THR A 186 -7.65 -8.16 -1.72
C THR A 186 -7.13 -8.19 -0.29
N VAL A 187 -5.96 -8.80 -0.06
CA VAL A 187 -5.36 -8.90 1.29
C VAL A 187 -5.08 -7.52 1.86
N VAL A 188 -4.53 -6.60 1.07
CA VAL A 188 -4.22 -5.24 1.54
C VAL A 188 -5.49 -4.50 1.96
N ILE A 189 -6.55 -4.53 1.15
CA ILE A 189 -7.82 -3.84 1.47
C ILE A 189 -8.48 -4.45 2.70
N VAL A 190 -8.58 -5.77 2.76
CA VAL A 190 -9.20 -6.48 3.87
C VAL A 190 -8.46 -6.21 5.18
N MET A 191 -7.14 -6.37 5.20
CA MET A 191 -6.32 -6.14 6.40
C MET A 191 -6.34 -4.66 6.83
N MET A 192 -6.39 -3.73 5.89
CA MET A 192 -6.57 -2.32 6.19
C MET A 192 -7.91 -2.06 6.86
N MET A 193 -9.02 -2.56 6.30
CA MET A 193 -10.36 -2.37 6.85
C MET A 193 -10.49 -2.97 8.26
N VAL A 194 -9.99 -4.19 8.45
CA VAL A 194 -9.99 -4.91 9.74
C VAL A 194 -9.10 -4.21 10.75
N GLY A 195 -7.92 -3.76 10.34
CA GLY A 195 -6.98 -3.03 11.19
C GLY A 195 -7.58 -1.70 11.69
N VAL A 196 -8.18 -0.91 10.81
CA VAL A 196 -8.84 0.35 11.20
C VAL A 196 -10.06 0.08 12.10
N PHE A 197 -10.85 -0.98 11.81
CA PHE A 197 -11.99 -1.38 12.64
C PHE A 197 -11.55 -1.75 14.06
N PHE A 198 -10.47 -2.51 14.19
CA PHE A 198 -9.87 -2.85 15.48
C PHE A 198 -9.35 -1.62 16.22
N LEU A 199 -8.59 -0.74 15.55
CA LEU A 199 -8.05 0.49 16.14
C LEU A 199 -9.16 1.47 16.58
N ALA A 200 -10.34 1.40 15.96
CA ALA A 200 -11.51 2.19 16.35
C ALA A 200 -12.18 1.70 17.63
N GLY A 201 -11.69 0.61 18.22
CA GLY A 201 -12.15 0.05 19.49
C GLY A 201 -13.24 -1.02 19.34
N ALA A 202 -13.25 -1.74 18.24
CA ALA A 202 -14.11 -2.92 18.08
C ALA A 202 -13.75 -3.99 19.12
N PRO A 203 -14.73 -4.77 19.63
CA PRO A 203 -14.48 -5.84 20.58
C PRO A 203 -13.48 -6.88 20.02
N PRO A 204 -12.50 -7.35 20.83
CA PRO A 204 -11.51 -8.33 20.36
C PRO A 204 -12.15 -9.61 19.79
N THR A 205 -13.29 -10.03 20.32
CA THR A 205 -14.04 -11.18 19.81
C THR A 205 -14.49 -11.00 18.35
N GLN A 206 -15.00 -9.82 18.01
CA GLN A 206 -15.41 -9.50 16.64
C GLN A 206 -14.19 -9.44 15.70
N PHE A 207 -13.09 -8.88 16.17
CA PHE A 207 -11.82 -8.87 15.43
C PHE A 207 -11.34 -10.28 15.14
N LEU A 208 -11.29 -11.16 16.15
CA LEU A 208 -10.83 -12.55 15.98
C LEU A 208 -11.73 -13.36 15.04
N ILE A 209 -13.05 -13.15 15.08
CA ILE A 209 -13.99 -13.80 14.16
C ILE A 209 -13.76 -13.32 12.72
N MET A 210 -13.58 -12.01 12.51
CA MET A 210 -13.22 -11.46 11.20
C MET A 210 -11.91 -12.06 10.69
N LEU A 211 -10.89 -12.07 11.53
CA LEU A 211 -9.58 -12.62 11.17
C LEU A 211 -9.70 -14.12 10.83
N GLY A 212 -10.42 -14.90 11.63
CA GLY A 212 -10.69 -16.32 11.37
C GLY A 212 -11.42 -16.53 10.05
N ALA A 213 -12.45 -15.74 9.76
CA ALA A 213 -13.18 -15.81 8.49
C ALA A 213 -12.28 -15.49 7.28
N ILE A 214 -11.40 -14.49 7.43
CA ILE A 214 -10.42 -14.12 6.38
C ILE A 214 -9.43 -15.25 6.14
N VAL A 215 -8.82 -15.78 7.20
CA VAL A 215 -7.87 -16.90 7.10
C VAL A 215 -8.54 -18.11 6.45
N THR A 216 -9.75 -18.48 6.89
CA THR A 216 -10.52 -19.57 6.29
C THR A 216 -10.80 -19.30 4.81
N GLY A 217 -11.21 -18.08 4.45
CA GLY A 217 -11.44 -17.70 3.06
C GLY A 217 -10.18 -17.78 2.19
N ILE A 218 -9.03 -17.33 2.70
CA ILE A 218 -7.74 -17.43 2.00
C ILE A 218 -7.35 -18.89 1.80
N VAL A 219 -7.46 -19.72 2.85
CA VAL A 219 -7.18 -21.16 2.77
C VAL A 219 -8.08 -21.83 1.72
N PHE A 220 -9.37 -21.54 1.74
CA PHE A 220 -10.32 -22.02 0.76
C PHE A 220 -9.91 -21.63 -0.67
N LEU A 221 -9.62 -20.33 -0.90
CA LEU A 221 -9.20 -19.83 -2.21
C LEU A 221 -7.88 -20.45 -2.72
N ILE A 222 -7.00 -20.86 -1.82
CA ILE A 222 -5.74 -21.52 -2.19
C ILE A 222 -5.99 -22.98 -2.53
N LEU A 223 -6.76 -23.71 -1.71
CA LEU A 223 -6.98 -25.14 -1.89
C LEU A 223 -7.82 -25.48 -3.14
N PHE A 224 -8.75 -24.60 -3.53
CA PHE A 224 -9.62 -24.83 -4.69
C PHE A 224 -9.04 -24.36 -6.03
N GLU A 225 -7.89 -23.69 -6.04
CA GLU A 225 -7.21 -23.23 -7.25
C GLU A 225 -5.83 -23.89 -7.38
N PRO A 226 -5.62 -24.85 -8.28
CA PRO A 226 -4.36 -25.58 -8.41
C PRO A 226 -3.14 -24.68 -8.61
N TYR A 227 -3.28 -23.60 -9.38
CA TYR A 227 -2.22 -22.62 -9.63
C TYR A 227 -1.78 -21.88 -8.35
N ARG A 228 -2.73 -21.55 -7.46
CA ARG A 228 -2.42 -20.88 -6.19
C ARG A 228 -1.75 -21.84 -5.21
N PHE A 229 -2.21 -23.09 -5.21
CA PHE A 229 -1.63 -24.13 -4.38
C PHE A 229 -0.19 -24.46 -4.82
N GLN A 230 0.07 -24.58 -6.13
CA GLN A 230 1.42 -24.76 -6.65
C GLN A 230 2.37 -23.60 -6.26
N ARG A 231 1.92 -22.36 -6.31
CA ARG A 231 2.70 -21.20 -5.84
C ARG A 231 3.02 -21.26 -4.34
N LEU A 232 2.12 -21.82 -3.53
CA LEU A 232 2.37 -22.00 -2.10
C LEU A 232 3.42 -23.09 -1.86
N ILE A 233 3.38 -24.19 -2.61
CA ILE A 233 4.41 -25.25 -2.53
C ILE A 233 5.76 -24.73 -3.00
N SER A 234 5.82 -24.07 -4.15
CA SER A 234 7.08 -23.55 -4.70
C SER A 234 7.74 -22.49 -3.83
N PHE A 235 6.96 -21.80 -2.98
CA PHE A 235 7.49 -20.89 -1.99
C PHE A 235 8.24 -21.60 -0.87
N THR A 236 7.83 -22.80 -0.46
CA THR A 236 8.50 -23.57 0.59
C THR A 236 9.82 -24.20 0.13
N ASP A 237 9.89 -24.58 -1.15
CA ASP A 237 11.13 -25.06 -1.78
C ASP A 237 11.19 -24.59 -3.25
N PRO A 238 11.72 -23.38 -3.50
CA PRO A 238 11.83 -22.86 -4.87
C PRO A 238 12.86 -23.62 -5.72
N TRP A 239 13.75 -24.37 -5.08
CA TRP A 239 14.81 -25.12 -5.78
C TRP A 239 14.34 -26.50 -6.26
N ALA A 240 13.19 -27.00 -5.81
CA ALA A 240 12.62 -28.24 -6.30
C ALA A 240 12.25 -28.18 -7.80
N ASP A 241 11.80 -26.99 -8.29
CA ASP A 241 11.49 -26.75 -9.70
C ASP A 241 11.95 -25.31 -10.09
N PRO A 242 13.27 -25.09 -10.21
CA PRO A 242 13.83 -23.76 -10.44
C PRO A 242 13.62 -23.23 -11.87
N LEU A 243 13.15 -24.06 -12.80
CA LEU A 243 12.82 -23.67 -14.17
C LEU A 243 11.31 -23.55 -14.43
N GLY A 244 10.48 -24.02 -13.50
CA GLY A 244 9.02 -23.94 -13.56
C GLY A 244 8.44 -22.97 -12.54
N VAL A 245 7.66 -23.48 -11.58
CA VAL A 245 6.90 -22.66 -10.62
C VAL A 245 7.80 -21.85 -9.66
N GLY A 246 9.01 -22.36 -9.36
CA GLY A 246 10.03 -21.72 -8.52
C GLY A 246 10.88 -20.66 -9.25
N TYR A 247 10.74 -20.52 -10.57
CA TYR A 247 11.64 -19.73 -11.42
C TYR A 247 11.81 -18.27 -10.95
N GLN A 248 10.73 -17.59 -10.63
CA GLN A 248 10.80 -16.20 -10.21
C GLN A 248 11.51 -16.03 -8.86
N LEU A 249 11.19 -16.88 -7.89
CA LEU A 249 11.75 -16.79 -6.56
C LEU A 249 13.21 -17.25 -6.52
N SER A 250 13.58 -18.32 -7.21
CA SER A 250 14.97 -18.79 -7.29
C SER A 250 15.88 -17.74 -7.91
N ASN A 251 15.46 -17.07 -8.99
CA ASN A 251 16.22 -15.99 -9.61
C ASN A 251 16.32 -14.75 -8.68
N ALA A 252 15.26 -14.40 -7.94
CA ALA A 252 15.32 -13.32 -6.96
C ALA A 252 16.30 -13.63 -5.82
N LEU A 253 16.30 -14.87 -5.30
CA LEU A 253 17.27 -15.30 -4.27
C LEU A 253 18.72 -15.32 -4.80
N MET A 254 18.93 -15.75 -6.05
CA MET A 254 20.24 -15.66 -6.70
C MET A 254 20.71 -14.21 -6.84
N ALA A 255 19.82 -13.26 -7.15
CA ALA A 255 20.13 -11.84 -7.19
C ALA A 255 20.66 -11.34 -5.83
N PHE A 256 19.98 -11.65 -4.74
CA PHE A 256 20.43 -11.28 -3.38
C PHE A 256 21.76 -11.95 -3.02
N GLY A 257 21.93 -13.23 -3.32
CA GLY A 257 23.19 -13.96 -3.06
C GLY A 257 24.37 -13.33 -3.79
N ARG A 258 24.18 -12.89 -5.04
CA ARG A 258 25.23 -12.25 -5.83
C ARG A 258 25.56 -10.82 -5.37
N GLY A 259 24.57 -10.10 -4.81
CA GLY A 259 24.76 -8.74 -4.36
C GLY A 259 25.56 -8.60 -3.07
N GLU A 260 25.65 -9.64 -2.24
CA GLU A 260 26.39 -9.64 -0.99
C GLU A 260 26.13 -8.37 -0.15
N TRP A 261 27.18 -7.73 0.37
CA TRP A 261 27.09 -6.53 1.21
C TRP A 261 26.94 -5.24 0.42
N PHE A 262 27.70 -5.05 -0.67
CA PHE A 262 27.85 -3.78 -1.38
C PHE A 262 27.28 -3.80 -2.80
N GLY A 263 26.85 -4.97 -3.29
CA GLY A 263 26.35 -5.15 -4.64
C GLY A 263 27.43 -5.26 -5.71
N THR A 264 26.97 -5.56 -6.93
CA THR A 264 27.82 -5.68 -8.12
C THR A 264 28.07 -4.33 -8.83
N GLY A 265 27.42 -3.28 -8.35
CA GLY A 265 27.41 -1.95 -8.95
C GLY A 265 26.17 -1.66 -9.81
N LEU A 266 25.81 -0.38 -9.91
CA LEU A 266 24.68 0.08 -10.71
C LEU A 266 24.82 -0.36 -12.17
N GLY A 267 23.79 -0.96 -12.72
CA GLY A 267 23.77 -1.44 -14.10
C GLY A 267 24.34 -2.84 -14.31
N HIS A 268 24.94 -3.48 -13.30
CA HIS A 268 25.62 -4.78 -13.42
C HIS A 268 24.77 -5.98 -12.95
N SER A 269 23.48 -5.81 -12.69
CA SER A 269 22.58 -6.92 -12.43
C SER A 269 22.49 -7.82 -13.67
N VAL A 270 22.66 -9.14 -13.48
CA VAL A 270 22.46 -10.15 -14.52
C VAL A 270 21.00 -10.56 -14.59
N GLN A 271 20.33 -10.57 -13.44
CA GLN A 271 18.93 -11.02 -13.37
C GLN A 271 17.97 -10.14 -14.19
N LYS A 272 18.27 -8.86 -14.37
CA LYS A 272 17.49 -7.94 -15.22
C LYS A 272 17.61 -8.23 -16.73
N LEU A 273 18.59 -9.03 -17.16
CA LEU A 273 18.78 -9.42 -18.56
C LEU A 273 17.79 -10.51 -18.99
N SER A 274 16.51 -10.35 -18.67
CA SER A 274 15.40 -11.25 -18.96
C SER A 274 15.41 -12.60 -18.19
N TYR A 275 16.32 -12.80 -17.23
CA TYR A 275 16.29 -13.97 -16.34
C TYR A 275 15.22 -13.83 -15.27
N LEU A 276 14.93 -12.62 -14.78
CA LEU A 276 13.90 -12.40 -13.77
C LEU A 276 12.70 -11.70 -14.42
N PRO A 277 11.57 -12.40 -14.63
CA PRO A 277 10.33 -11.77 -15.09
C PRO A 277 9.86 -10.71 -14.10
N GLU A 278 9.28 -9.63 -14.62
CA GLU A 278 8.78 -8.50 -13.80
C GLU A 278 9.87 -7.86 -12.90
N ALA A 279 11.12 -7.87 -13.35
CA ALA A 279 12.27 -7.30 -12.63
C ALA A 279 12.08 -5.81 -12.31
N HIS A 280 11.42 -5.06 -13.21
CA HIS A 280 11.19 -3.61 -13.06
C HIS A 280 9.89 -3.25 -12.31
N THR A 281 9.05 -4.23 -11.98
CA THR A 281 7.77 -4.07 -11.26
C THR A 281 7.85 -4.73 -9.88
N ASP A 282 7.52 -6.01 -9.78
CA ASP A 282 7.33 -6.71 -8.51
C ASP A 282 8.65 -7.15 -7.86
N PHE A 283 9.68 -7.46 -8.67
CA PHE A 283 10.98 -7.93 -8.23
C PHE A 283 12.08 -6.84 -8.27
N MET A 284 11.68 -5.57 -8.28
CA MET A 284 12.61 -4.46 -8.24
C MET A 284 13.58 -4.50 -7.05
N LEU A 285 13.11 -4.99 -5.89
CA LEU A 285 13.95 -5.11 -4.70
C LEU A 285 15.06 -6.17 -4.88
N ALA A 286 14.83 -7.22 -5.64
CA ALA A 286 15.86 -8.22 -5.96
C ALA A 286 16.95 -7.63 -6.87
N VAL A 287 16.57 -6.86 -7.90
CA VAL A 287 17.53 -6.16 -8.77
C VAL A 287 18.33 -5.11 -7.97
N LEU A 288 17.66 -4.36 -7.10
CA LEU A 288 18.32 -3.40 -6.19
C LEU A 288 19.30 -4.12 -5.26
N GLY A 289 18.92 -5.28 -4.74
CA GLY A 289 19.78 -6.12 -3.92
C GLY A 289 20.99 -6.65 -4.66
N GLU A 290 20.87 -7.02 -5.94
CA GLU A 290 22.01 -7.43 -6.76
C GLU A 290 22.95 -6.27 -7.06
N GLU A 291 22.41 -5.07 -7.36
CA GLU A 291 23.24 -3.91 -7.75
C GLU A 291 23.86 -3.18 -6.56
N PHE A 292 23.18 -3.04 -5.43
CA PHE A 292 23.62 -2.27 -4.25
C PHE A 292 23.81 -3.09 -2.98
N GLY A 293 23.55 -4.40 -3.04
CA GLY A 293 23.75 -5.33 -1.94
C GLY A 293 22.85 -5.07 -0.73
N PHE A 294 23.25 -5.64 0.39
CA PHE A 294 22.55 -5.50 1.67
C PHE A 294 22.38 -4.04 2.12
N PHE A 295 23.39 -3.20 1.92
CA PHE A 295 23.31 -1.78 2.30
C PHE A 295 22.26 -1.03 1.50
N GLY A 296 22.15 -1.27 0.19
CA GLY A 296 21.13 -0.64 -0.65
C GLY A 296 19.72 -1.02 -0.21
N ILE A 297 19.48 -2.31 0.05
CA ILE A 297 18.20 -2.81 0.58
C ILE A 297 17.89 -2.16 1.92
N SER A 298 18.86 -2.11 2.83
CA SER A 298 18.69 -1.56 4.18
C SER A 298 18.30 -0.07 4.15
N ILE A 299 18.89 0.72 3.24
CA ILE A 299 18.54 2.12 3.04
C ILE A 299 17.09 2.24 2.56
N VAL A 300 16.69 1.49 1.53
CA VAL A 300 15.33 1.58 0.96
C VAL A 300 14.28 1.13 1.97
N ILE A 301 14.51 0.02 2.65
CA ILE A 301 13.60 -0.48 3.69
C ILE A 301 13.56 0.49 4.89
N GLY A 302 14.71 1.02 5.32
CA GLY A 302 14.81 2.03 6.38
C GLY A 302 14.03 3.30 6.05
N LEU A 303 14.19 3.86 4.84
CA LEU A 303 13.43 5.02 4.37
C LEU A 303 11.93 4.72 4.31
N SER A 304 11.54 3.51 3.88
CA SER A 304 10.15 3.10 3.80
C SER A 304 9.50 3.00 5.19
N PHE A 305 10.21 2.43 6.18
CA PHE A 305 9.72 2.39 7.56
C PHE A 305 9.74 3.77 8.23
N LEU A 306 10.69 4.64 7.89
CA LEU A 306 10.71 6.02 8.37
C LEU A 306 9.53 6.82 7.82
N MET A 307 9.22 6.68 6.53
CA MET A 307 8.01 7.22 5.90
C MET A 307 6.75 6.75 6.64
N LEU A 308 6.64 5.44 6.92
CA LEU A 308 5.54 4.85 7.65
C LEU A 308 5.40 5.42 9.08
N ALA A 309 6.51 5.57 9.81
CA ALA A 309 6.52 6.15 11.15
C ALA A 309 6.02 7.60 11.13
N CYS A 310 6.36 8.39 10.10
CA CYS A 310 5.83 9.74 9.91
C CYS A 310 4.30 9.72 9.69
N CYS A 311 3.78 8.82 8.84
CA CYS A 311 2.35 8.69 8.59
C CYS A 311 1.59 8.34 9.88
N ILE A 312 2.08 7.37 10.66
CA ILE A 312 1.50 6.99 11.95
C ILE A 312 1.51 8.16 12.93
N LYS A 313 2.64 8.89 13.03
CA LYS A 313 2.79 10.03 13.94
C LYS A 313 1.83 11.18 13.60
N ILE A 314 1.64 11.48 12.31
CA ILE A 314 0.67 12.47 11.85
C ILE A 314 -0.76 12.02 12.20
N GLY A 315 -1.09 10.75 11.94
CA GLY A 315 -2.38 10.18 12.31
C GLY A 315 -2.65 10.23 13.82
N HIS A 316 -1.64 9.91 14.62
CA HIS A 316 -1.71 9.97 16.07
C HIS A 316 -1.96 11.40 16.58
N ARG A 317 -1.23 12.39 16.01
CA ARG A 317 -1.47 13.82 16.32
C ARG A 317 -2.91 14.22 15.98
N ALA A 318 -3.45 13.81 14.81
CA ALA A 318 -4.82 14.11 14.43
C ALA A 318 -5.84 13.51 15.42
N LEU A 319 -5.62 12.29 15.93
CA LEU A 319 -6.48 11.71 16.96
C LEU A 319 -6.43 12.46 18.28
N LYS A 320 -5.24 12.90 18.71
CA LYS A 320 -5.08 13.73 19.93
C LYS A 320 -5.85 15.05 19.85
N HIS A 321 -5.89 15.67 18.69
CA HIS A 321 -6.66 16.90 18.44
C HIS A 321 -8.12 16.64 18.03
N HIS A 322 -8.69 15.47 18.36
CA HIS A 322 -10.07 15.08 18.08
C HIS A 322 -10.50 15.04 16.61
N TYR A 323 -9.56 15.07 15.66
CA TYR A 323 -9.82 14.84 14.23
C TYR A 323 -9.92 13.33 13.91
N LEU A 324 -10.92 12.67 14.51
CA LEU A 324 -11.02 11.20 14.52
C LEU A 324 -11.03 10.59 13.12
N ARG A 325 -11.81 11.15 12.17
CA ARG A 325 -11.88 10.64 10.80
C ARG A 325 -10.52 10.73 10.09
N ALA A 326 -9.85 11.87 10.25
CA ALA A 326 -8.53 12.12 9.67
C ALA A 326 -7.46 11.18 10.27
N GLY A 327 -7.48 10.97 11.57
CA GLY A 327 -6.55 10.07 12.25
C GLY A 327 -6.73 8.60 11.83
N TYR A 328 -7.98 8.12 11.74
CA TYR A 328 -8.24 6.76 11.24
C TYR A 328 -7.92 6.59 9.75
N LEU A 329 -8.10 7.64 8.93
CA LEU A 329 -7.65 7.63 7.54
C LEU A 329 -6.14 7.51 7.45
N ALA A 330 -5.39 8.27 8.26
CA ALA A 330 -3.94 8.18 8.30
C ALA A 330 -3.46 6.78 8.73
N TYR A 331 -4.12 6.15 9.70
CA TYR A 331 -3.82 4.78 10.09
C TYR A 331 -4.16 3.77 8.97
N GLY A 332 -5.29 3.95 8.28
CA GLY A 332 -5.64 3.11 7.12
C GLY A 332 -4.60 3.17 6.02
N ILE A 333 -4.15 4.38 5.65
CA ILE A 333 -3.07 4.59 4.68
C ILE A 333 -1.75 3.96 5.18
N SER A 334 -1.43 4.11 6.47
CA SER A 334 -0.23 3.51 7.06
C SER A 334 -0.27 1.99 6.99
N ILE A 335 -1.42 1.36 7.22
CA ILE A 335 -1.58 -0.09 7.09
C ILE A 335 -1.41 -0.53 5.64
N ILE A 336 -1.93 0.22 4.66
CA ILE A 336 -1.73 -0.07 3.23
C ILE A 336 -0.23 -0.06 2.89
N PHE A 337 0.50 0.99 3.26
CA PHE A 337 1.93 1.08 3.01
C PHE A 337 2.72 -0.02 3.73
N LEU A 338 2.41 -0.29 5.00
CA LEU A 338 3.03 -1.37 5.76
C LEU A 338 2.89 -2.71 5.03
N LEU A 339 1.67 -3.05 4.62
CA LEU A 339 1.40 -4.32 3.94
C LEU A 339 2.07 -4.40 2.58
N GLN A 340 2.08 -3.31 1.79
CA GLN A 340 2.77 -3.29 0.51
C GLN A 340 4.28 -3.50 0.67
N ILE A 341 4.90 -2.82 1.65
CA ILE A 341 6.33 -2.97 1.96
C ILE A 341 6.63 -4.41 2.43
N LEU A 342 5.88 -4.92 3.41
CA LEU A 342 6.12 -6.24 3.98
C LEU A 342 5.88 -7.37 2.97
N VAL A 343 4.81 -7.30 2.19
CA VAL A 343 4.51 -8.34 1.20
C VAL A 343 5.51 -8.28 0.04
N ASN A 344 5.84 -7.09 -0.49
CA ASN A 344 6.83 -6.99 -1.56
C ASN A 344 8.22 -7.44 -1.09
N ALA A 345 8.72 -6.93 0.04
CA ALA A 345 10.01 -7.36 0.57
C ALA A 345 10.00 -8.85 0.93
N GLY A 346 8.94 -9.33 1.58
CA GLY A 346 8.80 -10.73 1.98
C GLY A 346 8.79 -11.69 0.80
N MET A 347 8.06 -11.38 -0.30
CA MET A 347 8.04 -12.24 -1.47
C MET A 347 9.38 -12.25 -2.22
N ASN A 348 10.07 -11.12 -2.30
CA ASN A 348 11.40 -11.04 -2.93
C ASN A 348 12.44 -11.87 -2.15
N MET A 349 12.34 -11.87 -0.80
CA MET A 349 13.26 -12.59 0.09
C MET A 349 12.85 -14.05 0.36
N GLY A 350 11.78 -14.54 -0.26
CA GLY A 350 11.31 -15.91 -0.04
C GLY A 350 10.64 -16.14 1.32
N LEU A 351 10.14 -15.08 1.96
CA LEU A 351 9.39 -15.18 3.22
C LEU A 351 7.86 -15.25 3.01
N MET A 352 7.42 -14.95 1.80
CA MET A 352 6.00 -14.99 1.40
C MET A 352 5.85 -15.48 -0.04
N PRO A 353 4.72 -16.09 -0.42
CA PRO A 353 4.48 -16.51 -1.78
C PRO A 353 4.42 -15.31 -2.73
N THR A 354 4.92 -15.47 -3.94
CA THR A 354 5.01 -14.41 -4.95
C THR A 354 3.64 -13.84 -5.30
N LYS A 355 3.49 -12.51 -5.22
CA LYS A 355 2.28 -11.74 -5.51
C LYS A 355 2.66 -10.45 -6.24
N GLY A 356 1.83 -10.03 -7.17
CA GLY A 356 2.01 -8.78 -7.92
C GLY A 356 1.67 -7.55 -7.07
N LEU A 357 2.55 -7.16 -6.16
CA LEU A 357 2.43 -5.93 -5.37
C LEU A 357 3.70 -5.10 -5.52
N THR A 358 3.55 -3.90 -6.04
CA THR A 358 4.65 -2.96 -6.23
C THR A 358 5.15 -2.39 -4.90
N LEU A 359 6.47 -2.19 -4.77
CA LEU A 359 7.06 -1.46 -3.65
C LEU A 359 6.80 0.05 -3.82
N PRO A 360 6.14 0.72 -2.84
CA PRO A 360 5.76 2.12 -2.96
C PRO A 360 6.94 3.02 -3.32
N PHE A 361 6.77 3.88 -4.33
CA PHE A 361 7.74 4.85 -4.87
C PHE A 361 9.01 4.26 -5.50
N ILE A 362 9.23 2.96 -5.43
CA ILE A 362 10.43 2.28 -5.96
C ILE A 362 10.10 1.54 -7.26
N SER A 363 9.08 0.69 -7.25
CA SER A 363 8.72 -0.13 -8.41
C SER A 363 8.07 0.68 -9.54
N TYR A 364 8.27 0.23 -10.77
CA TYR A 364 7.52 0.73 -11.91
C TYR A 364 6.03 0.37 -11.79
N GLY A 365 5.16 1.37 -11.88
CA GLY A 365 3.71 1.18 -11.83
C GLY A 365 2.97 2.53 -11.86
N GLY A 366 2.46 2.93 -13.04
CA GLY A 366 1.87 4.26 -13.22
C GLY A 366 0.72 4.56 -12.27
N THR A 367 -0.30 3.70 -12.22
CA THR A 367 -1.46 3.89 -11.32
C THR A 367 -1.07 3.74 -9.86
N SER A 368 -0.20 2.80 -9.51
CA SER A 368 0.27 2.60 -8.15
C SER A 368 1.00 3.84 -7.64
N LEU A 369 1.90 4.43 -8.44
CA LEU A 369 2.61 5.66 -8.10
C LEU A 369 1.65 6.84 -7.89
N MET A 370 0.66 7.02 -8.77
CA MET A 370 -0.36 8.06 -8.63
C MET A 370 -1.16 7.89 -7.33
N MET A 371 -1.57 6.67 -6.98
CA MET A 371 -2.33 6.42 -5.76
C MET A 371 -1.48 6.52 -4.49
N CYS A 372 -0.21 6.13 -4.54
CA CYS A 372 0.74 6.38 -3.46
C CYS A 372 0.92 7.89 -3.21
N ALA A 373 1.07 8.68 -4.28
CA ALA A 373 1.16 10.13 -4.19
C ALA A 373 -0.12 10.78 -3.64
N ALA A 374 -1.31 10.28 -4.03
CA ALA A 374 -2.59 10.69 -3.45
C ALA A 374 -2.66 10.38 -1.95
N MET A 375 -2.25 9.18 -1.52
CA MET A 375 -2.22 8.79 -0.11
C MET A 375 -1.30 9.69 0.73
N ILE A 376 -0.08 9.96 0.24
CA ILE A 376 0.83 10.90 0.92
C ILE A 376 0.24 12.32 0.97
N SER A 377 -0.39 12.75 -0.11
CA SER A 377 -1.05 14.05 -0.17
C SER A 377 -2.18 14.18 0.86
N LEU A 378 -2.97 13.12 1.08
CA LEU A 378 -3.97 13.06 2.16
C LEU A 378 -3.31 13.16 3.55
N ILE A 379 -2.21 12.45 3.78
CA ILE A 379 -1.44 12.53 5.04
C ILE A 379 -0.95 13.98 5.29
N LEU A 380 -0.37 14.62 4.26
CA LEU A 380 0.09 16.02 4.36
C LEU A 380 -1.08 17.00 4.61
N LYS A 381 -2.25 16.74 4.02
CA LYS A 381 -3.47 17.52 4.27
C LYS A 381 -3.98 17.33 5.70
N ILE A 382 -3.91 16.11 6.24
CA ILE A 382 -4.25 15.83 7.64
C ILE A 382 -3.32 16.59 8.58
N ASP A 383 -2.01 16.58 8.33
CA ASP A 383 -1.04 17.31 9.15
C ASP A 383 -1.32 18.83 9.13
N ALA A 384 -1.54 19.41 7.93
CA ALA A 384 -1.86 20.83 7.79
C ALA A 384 -3.14 21.21 8.54
N SER A 385 -4.22 20.43 8.38
CA SER A 385 -5.50 20.69 9.05
C SER A 385 -5.42 20.54 10.57
N THR A 386 -4.47 19.74 11.06
CA THR A 386 -4.25 19.54 12.51
C THR A 386 -3.42 20.69 13.12
N GLN A 387 -2.53 21.31 12.34
CA GLN A 387 -1.70 22.43 12.79
C GLN A 387 -2.45 23.79 12.78
N GLU A 388 -3.46 23.92 11.91
CA GLU A 388 -4.28 25.15 11.81
C GLU A 388 -5.22 25.39 13.01
N VAL A 389 -5.31 24.45 13.96
CA VAL A 389 -6.11 24.62 15.17
C VAL A 389 -5.34 25.47 16.17
N ASN A 390 -5.72 26.72 16.21
CA ASN A 390 -5.24 27.70 17.17
C ASN A 390 -5.54 27.21 18.61
N PRO A 391 -4.58 27.22 19.56
CA PRO A 391 -4.81 26.82 20.95
C PRO A 391 -5.93 27.62 21.65
N GLU A 392 -6.28 28.82 21.19
CA GLU A 392 -7.35 29.65 21.75
C GLU A 392 -8.79 29.14 21.58
N ARG A 393 -9.02 28.10 20.74
CA ARG A 393 -10.34 27.45 20.61
C ARG A 393 -10.59 26.31 21.62
N GLU A 394 -9.58 25.86 22.33
CA GLU A 394 -9.75 24.86 23.39
C GLU A 394 -10.39 25.44 24.63
N GLU A 395 -10.16 26.73 24.95
CA GLU A 395 -10.74 27.40 26.13
C GLU A 395 -12.24 27.79 25.98
N SER A 396 -12.79 27.81 24.77
CA SER A 396 -14.19 28.19 24.53
C SER A 396 -15.20 27.03 24.53
N ASN A 397 -14.77 25.79 24.70
CA ASN A 397 -15.61 24.60 24.70
C ASN A 397 -15.61 23.80 26.02
N PHE A 398 -15.18 24.45 27.12
CA PHE A 398 -15.34 23.94 28.48
C PHE A 398 -16.42 24.68 29.25
#